data_3f71e76f4a19bbb81132984a26e5cbb5
#
_entry.id   3f71e76f4a19bbb81132984a26e5cbb5
#
_cell.length_a   1.000
_cell.length_b   1.000
_cell.length_c   1.000
_cell.angle_alpha   90.00
_cell.angle_beta   90.00
_cell.angle_gamma   90.00
#
_symmetry.space_group_name_H-M   'P 1'
#
loop_
_entity.id
_entity.type
_entity.pdbx_description
1 polymer ?
#
loop_
_entity_poly.entity_id
_entity_poly.type
_entity_poly.pdbx_seq_one_letter_code
_entity_poly.pdbx_strand_id
1 'polypeptide(L)'
;MKSKIIENVPDDLIPTTNVLEGTVFEDDDVVLVVPIDKEAPKGRIILPQVQTIRSILDLNAKAHVVKETQLKELLDDLKEKTKIVITDSQAFKEVSQVVPKNIPLTSFSILFARNKGDLKTFYQGANKIDNLKDNDNILIYESCTHHPIKDDIAREKIPKWLKQYTGKNLNFDYHVAKGFEDNISKYSLIIQCGGCMTNKKEILSRISKANELNIPITNYGLVIAKCLNILNRAIEPFVDETLNN
;
A
#
# COMPACT_ATOMS: atom_id res chain seq x y z
N MET A 1 -23.31 -9.84 -9.20
CA MET A 1 -24.28 -9.40 -8.16
C MET A 1 -23.61 -8.50 -7.11
N LYS A 2 -22.46 -8.88 -6.51
CA LYS A 2 -21.75 -8.05 -5.51
C LYS A 2 -21.32 -6.67 -6.04
N SER A 3 -20.78 -6.57 -7.26
CA SER A 3 -20.38 -5.29 -7.89
C SER A 3 -21.54 -4.29 -7.98
N LYS A 4 -22.72 -4.74 -8.45
CA LYS A 4 -23.90 -3.87 -8.53
C LYS A 4 -24.43 -3.40 -7.18
N ILE A 5 -24.23 -4.19 -6.11
CA ILE A 5 -24.59 -3.77 -4.75
C ILE A 5 -23.63 -2.68 -4.30
N ILE A 6 -22.32 -2.88 -4.47
CA ILE A 6 -21.30 -1.90 -4.09
C ILE A 6 -21.49 -0.57 -4.83
N GLU A 7 -21.81 -0.62 -6.13
CA GLU A 7 -22.05 0.59 -6.95
C GLU A 7 -23.25 1.42 -6.48
N ASN A 8 -24.26 0.78 -5.87
CA ASN A 8 -25.49 1.44 -5.45
C ASN A 8 -25.56 1.78 -3.94
N VAL A 9 -24.56 1.38 -3.14
CA VAL A 9 -24.50 1.76 -1.73
C VAL A 9 -24.07 3.23 -1.62
N PRO A 10 -24.79 4.09 -0.87
CA PRO A 10 -24.33 5.44 -0.55
C PRO A 10 -22.97 5.44 0.14
N ASP A 11 -22.12 6.41 -0.17
CA ASP A 11 -20.74 6.46 0.36
C ASP A 11 -20.67 6.58 1.88
N ASP A 12 -21.66 7.22 2.51
CA ASP A 12 -21.83 7.40 3.94
C ASP A 12 -22.23 6.11 4.69
N LEU A 13 -22.76 5.12 3.98
CA LEU A 13 -23.07 3.81 4.56
C LEU A 13 -21.90 2.83 4.55
N ILE A 14 -20.76 3.18 3.93
CA ILE A 14 -19.53 2.39 3.98
C ILE A 14 -18.72 2.87 5.19
N PRO A 15 -18.62 2.11 6.29
CA PRO A 15 -17.91 2.55 7.48
C PRO A 15 -16.45 2.89 7.15
N THR A 16 -16.02 4.07 7.54
CA THR A 16 -14.60 4.42 7.59
C THR A 16 -14.07 4.02 8.96
N THR A 17 -13.37 2.89 9.02
CA THR A 17 -12.69 2.46 10.24
C THR A 17 -11.37 3.22 10.39
N ASN A 18 -10.87 3.32 11.63
CA ASN A 18 -9.53 3.83 11.88
C ASN A 18 -8.50 2.94 11.16
N VAL A 19 -7.52 3.53 10.47
CA VAL A 19 -6.54 2.76 9.66
C VAL A 19 -5.66 1.84 10.50
N LEU A 20 -5.57 2.09 11.81
CA LEU A 20 -4.78 1.33 12.80
C LEU A 20 -5.64 0.52 13.77
N GLU A 21 -6.96 0.46 13.55
CA GLU A 21 -7.88 -0.30 14.40
C GLU A 21 -7.42 -1.76 14.55
N GLY A 22 -7.45 -2.25 15.80
CA GLY A 22 -7.01 -3.61 16.14
C GLY A 22 -5.49 -3.83 16.14
N THR A 23 -4.69 -2.80 15.77
CA THR A 23 -3.23 -2.91 15.73
C THR A 23 -2.54 -2.02 16.76
N VAL A 24 -3.09 -0.82 16.99
CA VAL A 24 -2.58 0.19 17.92
C VAL A 24 -3.63 0.46 18.98
N PHE A 25 -3.19 0.62 20.22
CA PHE A 25 -4.04 0.86 21.39
C PHE A 25 -3.59 2.12 22.13
N GLU A 26 -4.36 2.53 23.15
CA GLU A 26 -4.03 3.66 24.00
C GLU A 26 -2.61 3.52 24.59
N ASP A 27 -1.91 4.65 24.65
CA ASP A 27 -0.52 4.77 25.13
C ASP A 27 0.58 4.10 24.27
N ASP A 28 0.25 3.36 23.21
CA ASP A 28 1.24 2.80 22.30
C ASP A 28 2.12 3.89 21.64
N ASP A 29 3.42 3.61 21.50
CA ASP A 29 4.37 4.45 20.78
C ASP A 29 4.49 3.99 19.32
N VAL A 30 3.99 4.78 18.39
CA VAL A 30 3.98 4.51 16.95
C VAL A 30 4.99 5.40 16.24
N VAL A 31 5.92 4.78 15.50
CA VAL A 31 6.95 5.50 14.75
C VAL A 31 6.55 5.60 13.28
N LEU A 32 6.48 6.83 12.78
CA LEU A 32 6.19 7.15 11.38
C LEU A 32 7.46 7.66 10.70
N VAL A 33 7.96 6.91 9.71
CA VAL A 33 9.11 7.32 8.92
C VAL A 33 8.61 7.97 7.64
N VAL A 34 8.81 9.30 7.57
CA VAL A 34 8.29 10.15 6.50
C VAL A 34 9.46 10.75 5.72
N PRO A 35 9.88 10.15 4.61
CA PRO A 35 10.85 10.75 3.70
C PRO A 35 10.34 12.09 3.18
N ILE A 36 11.25 13.00 2.90
CA ILE A 36 10.87 14.26 2.22
C ILE A 36 10.62 13.96 0.75
N ASP A 37 9.34 13.77 0.43
CA ASP A 37 8.89 13.53 -0.93
C ASP A 37 8.97 14.81 -1.77
N LYS A 38 9.68 14.75 -2.89
CA LYS A 38 9.80 15.86 -3.84
C LYS A 38 8.52 16.08 -4.65
N GLU A 39 7.65 15.07 -4.71
CA GLU A 39 6.34 15.13 -5.40
C GLU A 39 5.27 15.76 -4.51
N ALA A 40 5.47 15.77 -3.19
CA ALA A 40 4.56 16.45 -2.28
C ALA A 40 4.67 17.97 -2.41
N PRO A 41 3.56 18.72 -2.32
CA PRO A 41 3.60 20.18 -2.29
C PRO A 41 4.51 20.67 -1.16
N LYS A 42 5.36 21.68 -1.45
CA LYS A 42 6.30 22.24 -0.48
C LYS A 42 5.59 22.63 0.84
N GLY A 43 6.15 22.20 1.96
CA GLY A 43 5.62 22.46 3.30
C GLY A 43 4.46 21.55 3.71
N ARG A 44 4.19 20.48 2.97
CA ARG A 44 3.14 19.51 3.28
C ARG A 44 3.68 18.08 3.30
N ILE A 45 3.01 17.24 4.04
CA ILE A 45 3.11 15.78 3.95
C ILE A 45 1.87 15.25 3.22
N ILE A 46 1.95 14.04 2.66
CA ILE A 46 0.86 13.47 1.84
C ILE A 46 -0.31 13.00 2.71
N LEU A 47 -1.48 12.92 2.11
CA LEU A 47 -2.73 12.59 2.80
C LEU A 47 -2.67 11.29 3.63
N PRO A 48 -2.10 10.17 3.17
CA PRO A 48 -1.97 8.96 3.98
C PRO A 48 -1.19 9.17 5.28
N GLN A 49 -0.14 9.98 5.24
CA GLN A 49 0.67 10.30 6.42
C GLN A 49 -0.15 11.13 7.42
N VAL A 50 -0.85 12.17 6.95
CA VAL A 50 -1.73 13.01 7.79
C VAL A 50 -2.86 12.18 8.42
N GLN A 51 -3.51 11.32 7.63
CA GLN A 51 -4.60 10.48 8.14
C GLN A 51 -4.10 9.44 9.15
N THR A 52 -2.91 8.89 8.96
CA THR A 52 -2.32 7.95 9.92
C THR A 52 -1.97 8.64 11.24
N ILE A 53 -1.37 9.85 11.20
CA ILE A 53 -1.13 10.66 12.40
C ILE A 53 -2.44 10.91 13.14
N ARG A 54 -3.48 11.34 12.43
CA ARG A 54 -4.79 11.58 13.03
C ARG A 54 -5.38 10.31 13.65
N SER A 55 -5.24 9.18 12.98
CA SER A 55 -5.70 7.89 13.49
C SER A 55 -5.00 7.45 14.77
N ILE A 56 -3.70 7.73 14.91
CA ILE A 56 -2.95 7.47 16.15
C ILE A 56 -3.50 8.32 17.30
N LEU A 57 -3.73 9.61 17.05
CA LEU A 57 -4.26 10.53 18.05
C LEU A 57 -5.69 10.16 18.47
N ASP A 58 -6.53 9.72 17.53
CA ASP A 58 -7.90 9.28 17.83
C ASP A 58 -7.93 8.00 18.69
N LEU A 59 -6.84 7.22 18.70
CA LEU A 59 -6.66 6.04 19.58
C LEU A 59 -5.97 6.38 20.92
N ASN A 60 -5.74 7.64 21.26
CA ASN A 60 -4.96 8.09 22.40
C ASN A 60 -3.54 7.53 22.46
N ALA A 61 -2.95 7.17 21.28
CA ALA A 61 -1.59 6.70 21.16
C ALA A 61 -0.62 7.85 20.80
N LYS A 62 0.67 7.58 20.85
CA LYS A 62 1.74 8.57 20.63
C LYS A 62 2.31 8.43 19.23
N ALA A 63 2.35 9.52 18.46
CA ALA A 63 2.94 9.56 17.14
C ALA A 63 4.33 10.19 17.15
N HIS A 64 5.36 9.41 16.81
CA HIS A 64 6.73 9.87 16.60
C HIS A 64 7.00 9.97 15.11
N VAL A 65 7.15 11.19 14.59
CA VAL A 65 7.33 11.42 13.15
C VAL A 65 8.77 11.83 12.88
N VAL A 66 9.48 11.02 12.11
CA VAL A 66 10.91 11.23 11.80
C VAL A 66 11.20 10.97 10.33
N LYS A 67 12.35 11.48 9.87
CA LYS A 67 12.93 11.06 8.60
C LYS A 67 13.70 9.74 8.77
N GLU A 68 13.99 9.08 7.67
CA GLU A 68 14.78 7.84 7.63
C GLU A 68 16.13 7.98 8.34
N THR A 69 16.76 9.15 8.26
CA THR A 69 18.07 9.44 8.89
C THR A 69 18.02 9.54 10.42
N GLN A 70 16.85 9.78 11.00
CA GLN A 70 16.64 9.97 12.45
C GLN A 70 16.05 8.70 13.10
N LEU A 71 15.66 7.70 12.28
CA LEU A 71 14.97 6.51 12.75
C LEU A 71 15.77 5.72 13.79
N LYS A 72 17.07 5.52 13.54
CA LYS A 72 17.90 4.71 14.43
C LYS A 72 17.98 5.32 15.84
N GLU A 73 18.26 6.63 15.92
CA GLU A 73 18.33 7.37 17.19
C GLU A 73 17.02 7.27 17.96
N LEU A 74 15.89 7.48 17.28
CA LEU A 74 14.56 7.39 17.90
C LEU A 74 14.27 5.97 18.43
N LEU A 75 14.63 4.91 17.68
CA LEU A 75 14.44 3.54 18.13
C LEU A 75 15.31 3.20 19.33
N ASP A 76 16.54 3.72 19.39
CA ASP A 76 17.44 3.56 20.52
C ASP A 76 16.89 4.26 21.78
N ASP A 77 16.20 5.40 21.63
CA ASP A 77 15.55 6.13 22.72
C ASP A 77 14.26 5.43 23.21
N LEU A 78 13.41 5.00 22.30
CA LEU A 78 12.14 4.33 22.64
C LEU A 78 12.33 2.90 23.12
N LYS A 79 13.38 2.23 22.67
CA LYS A 79 13.69 0.81 23.01
C LYS A 79 12.49 -0.11 22.70
N GLU A 80 12.10 -0.91 23.68
CA GLU A 80 11.02 -1.90 23.54
C GLU A 80 9.59 -1.26 23.52
N LYS A 81 9.46 0.05 23.70
CA LYS A 81 8.17 0.73 23.69
C LYS A 81 7.59 0.88 22.29
N THR A 82 8.43 0.78 21.25
CA THR A 82 7.97 0.92 19.88
C THR A 82 6.98 -0.18 19.50
N LYS A 83 5.72 0.16 19.37
CA LYS A 83 4.64 -0.75 18.97
C LYS A 83 4.75 -1.21 17.53
N ILE A 84 4.97 -0.27 16.63
CA ILE A 84 5.03 -0.50 15.19
C ILE A 84 5.76 0.66 14.50
N VAL A 85 6.48 0.34 13.43
CA VAL A 85 7.07 1.32 12.52
C VAL A 85 6.28 1.32 11.20
N ILE A 86 5.86 2.51 10.77
CA ILE A 86 5.11 2.71 9.53
C ILE A 86 5.91 3.65 8.64
N THR A 87 6.20 3.23 7.41
CA THR A 87 7.04 4.01 6.50
C THR A 87 6.38 4.23 5.14
N ASP A 88 6.93 5.13 4.36
CA ASP A 88 6.64 5.17 2.93
C ASP A 88 7.21 3.92 2.25
N SER A 89 6.45 3.32 1.33
CA SER A 89 6.89 2.08 0.64
C SER A 89 8.20 2.27 -0.14
N GLN A 90 8.51 3.48 -0.58
CA GLN A 90 9.76 3.79 -1.26
C GLN A 90 10.98 3.69 -0.33
N ALA A 91 10.80 3.94 0.97
CA ALA A 91 11.86 3.85 1.98
C ALA A 91 11.97 2.46 2.63
N PHE A 92 11.14 1.49 2.22
CA PHE A 92 11.15 0.15 2.82
C PHE A 92 12.55 -0.50 2.87
N LYS A 93 13.35 -0.33 1.80
CA LYS A 93 14.66 -0.95 1.73
C LYS A 93 15.59 -0.47 2.86
N GLU A 94 15.67 0.84 3.03
CA GLU A 94 16.51 1.45 4.05
C GLU A 94 15.94 1.22 5.45
N VAL A 95 14.66 1.46 5.63
CA VAL A 95 13.97 1.32 6.93
C VAL A 95 14.01 -0.12 7.44
N SER A 96 13.80 -1.11 6.56
CA SER A 96 13.83 -2.53 6.95
C SER A 96 15.18 -3.03 7.45
N GLN A 97 16.27 -2.34 7.08
CA GLN A 97 17.62 -2.64 7.55
C GLN A 97 17.91 -2.06 8.95
N VAL A 98 17.21 -0.99 9.31
CA VAL A 98 17.38 -0.28 10.59
C VAL A 98 16.45 -0.82 11.66
N VAL A 99 15.18 -1.13 11.29
CA VAL A 99 14.17 -1.63 12.24
C VAL A 99 14.47 -3.06 12.66
N PRO A 100 14.66 -3.34 13.96
CA PRO A 100 14.84 -4.69 14.50
C PRO A 100 13.70 -5.63 14.06
N LYS A 101 14.00 -6.92 13.90
CA LYS A 101 13.01 -7.91 13.42
C LYS A 101 11.84 -8.15 14.38
N ASN A 102 12.03 -7.92 15.65
CA ASN A 102 11.00 -8.03 16.69
C ASN A 102 10.04 -6.83 16.72
N ILE A 103 10.34 -5.75 16.00
CA ILE A 103 9.44 -4.60 15.86
C ILE A 103 8.65 -4.75 14.57
N PRO A 104 7.30 -4.77 14.63
CA PRO A 104 6.44 -4.80 13.47
C PRO A 104 6.72 -3.63 12.51
N LEU A 105 6.74 -3.92 11.21
CA LEU A 105 7.03 -2.93 10.17
C LEU A 105 6.00 -3.03 9.05
N THR A 106 5.38 -1.91 8.70
CA THR A 106 4.46 -1.82 7.55
C THR A 106 4.62 -0.51 6.81
N SER A 107 3.77 -0.24 5.82
CA SER A 107 3.76 1.04 5.10
C SER A 107 2.40 1.70 5.07
N PHE A 108 2.39 3.02 4.86
CA PHE A 108 1.15 3.77 4.63
C PHE A 108 0.30 3.15 3.52
N SER A 109 0.92 2.73 2.42
CA SER A 109 0.21 2.12 1.29
C SER A 109 -0.45 0.78 1.66
N ILE A 110 0.15 -0.04 2.53
CA ILE A 110 -0.44 -1.30 3.02
C ILE A 110 -1.56 -1.02 4.01
N LEU A 111 -1.39 -0.05 4.92
CA LEU A 111 -2.48 0.40 5.81
C LEU A 111 -3.72 0.82 5.03
N PHE A 112 -3.53 1.60 3.95
CA PHE A 112 -4.65 2.05 3.12
C PHE A 112 -5.22 0.94 2.24
N ALA A 113 -4.41 -0.04 1.83
CA ALA A 113 -4.90 -1.25 1.17
C ALA A 113 -5.85 -2.05 2.08
N ARG A 114 -5.51 -2.15 3.38
CA ARG A 114 -6.35 -2.76 4.42
C ARG A 114 -7.63 -1.97 4.66
N ASN A 115 -7.51 -0.67 4.85
CA ASN A 115 -8.64 0.19 5.25
C ASN A 115 -9.67 0.39 4.13
N LYS A 116 -9.21 0.66 2.91
CA LYS A 116 -10.06 0.98 1.76
C LYS A 116 -10.34 -0.19 0.82
N GLY A 117 -9.50 -1.22 0.86
CA GLY A 117 -9.59 -2.36 -0.03
C GLY A 117 -9.87 -3.67 0.70
N ASP A 118 -9.27 -4.73 0.19
CA ASP A 118 -9.25 -6.08 0.73
C ASP A 118 -7.79 -6.54 0.76
N LEU A 119 -7.18 -6.54 1.95
CA LEU A 119 -5.75 -6.83 2.09
C LEU A 119 -5.42 -8.25 1.65
N LYS A 120 -6.31 -9.22 1.92
CA LYS A 120 -6.17 -10.61 1.50
C LYS A 120 -6.09 -10.73 -0.02
N THR A 121 -7.02 -10.11 -0.74
CA THR A 121 -7.02 -10.09 -2.21
C THR A 121 -5.74 -9.46 -2.75
N PHE A 122 -5.33 -8.33 -2.20
CA PHE A 122 -4.09 -7.65 -2.62
C PHE A 122 -2.83 -8.47 -2.32
N TYR A 123 -2.79 -9.14 -1.17
CA TYR A 123 -1.68 -10.05 -0.82
C TYR A 123 -1.60 -11.23 -1.78
N GLN A 124 -2.74 -11.86 -2.08
CA GLN A 124 -2.80 -12.95 -3.05
C GLN A 124 -2.37 -12.48 -4.44
N GLY A 125 -2.79 -11.29 -4.86
CA GLY A 125 -2.37 -10.65 -6.11
C GLY A 125 -0.86 -10.40 -6.16
N ALA A 126 -0.26 -9.91 -5.06
CA ALA A 126 1.19 -9.71 -4.96
C ALA A 126 1.96 -11.04 -5.09
N ASN A 127 1.44 -12.14 -4.54
CA ASN A 127 2.07 -13.45 -4.67
C ASN A 127 1.98 -14.03 -6.09
N LYS A 128 1.06 -13.56 -6.94
CA LYS A 128 1.01 -13.96 -8.36
C LYS A 128 2.20 -13.43 -9.17
N ILE A 129 2.93 -12.45 -8.66
CA ILE A 129 4.16 -11.94 -9.28
C ILE A 129 5.18 -13.06 -9.51
N ASP A 130 5.23 -14.07 -8.63
CA ASP A 130 6.12 -15.23 -8.78
C ASP A 130 5.81 -16.07 -10.04
N ASN A 131 4.59 -15.98 -10.55
CA ASN A 131 4.11 -16.79 -11.67
C ASN A 131 4.10 -16.02 -13.01
N LEU A 132 4.55 -14.78 -13.04
CA LEU A 132 4.60 -13.97 -14.26
C LEU A 132 5.58 -14.56 -15.27
N LYS A 133 5.23 -14.43 -16.55
CA LYS A 133 5.99 -14.95 -17.69
C LYS A 133 6.46 -13.80 -18.60
N ASP A 134 7.41 -14.09 -19.47
CA ASP A 134 7.81 -13.13 -20.50
C ASP A 134 6.60 -12.74 -21.37
N ASN A 135 6.51 -11.45 -21.66
CA ASN A 135 5.46 -10.79 -22.43
C ASN A 135 4.08 -10.72 -21.73
N ASP A 136 4.01 -11.06 -20.43
CA ASP A 136 2.78 -10.80 -19.66
C ASP A 136 2.46 -9.30 -19.64
N ASN A 137 1.18 -8.98 -19.80
CA ASN A 137 0.69 -7.60 -19.77
C ASN A 137 0.30 -7.22 -18.33
N ILE A 138 0.86 -6.15 -17.84
CA ILE A 138 0.63 -5.62 -16.50
C ILE A 138 -0.08 -4.28 -16.63
N LEU A 139 -1.23 -4.13 -16.00
CA LEU A 139 -1.92 -2.85 -15.91
C LEU A 139 -1.47 -2.11 -14.64
N ILE A 140 -0.86 -0.94 -14.81
CA ILE A 140 -0.63 0.01 -13.71
C ILE A 140 -1.75 1.03 -13.70
N TYR A 141 -2.51 1.06 -12.59
CA TYR A 141 -3.70 1.86 -12.45
C TYR A 141 -3.48 3.01 -11.47
N GLU A 142 -3.61 4.24 -11.95
CA GLU A 142 -3.45 5.46 -11.16
C GLU A 142 -4.81 6.16 -10.98
N SER A 143 -5.11 6.59 -9.76
CA SER A 143 -6.39 7.21 -9.42
C SER A 143 -6.37 8.75 -9.46
N CYS A 144 -5.21 9.35 -9.61
CA CYS A 144 -5.03 10.81 -9.66
C CYS A 144 -4.10 11.22 -10.79
N THR A 145 -4.35 12.41 -11.33
CA THR A 145 -3.49 13.04 -12.32
C THR A 145 -2.43 13.88 -11.59
N HIS A 146 -1.35 13.27 -11.14
CA HIS A 146 -0.16 14.02 -10.78
C HIS A 146 0.79 14.09 -11.99
N HIS A 147 1.54 15.16 -12.09
CA HIS A 147 2.51 15.27 -13.18
C HIS A 147 3.64 14.26 -12.95
N PRO A 148 3.91 13.36 -13.92
CA PRO A 148 5.05 12.44 -13.80
C PRO A 148 6.35 13.26 -13.68
N ILE A 149 7.07 13.07 -12.58
CA ILE A 149 8.40 13.65 -12.37
C ILE A 149 9.44 12.57 -12.74
N LYS A 150 10.65 12.98 -12.96
CA LYS A 150 11.78 12.06 -13.09
C LYS A 150 11.85 11.17 -11.83
N ASP A 151 11.98 9.85 -12.01
CA ASP A 151 11.88 8.81 -10.97
C ASP A 151 10.44 8.47 -10.50
N ASP A 152 9.46 8.61 -11.38
CA ASP A 152 8.05 8.23 -11.13
C ASP A 152 7.92 6.77 -10.67
N ILE A 153 7.10 6.57 -9.62
CA ILE A 153 6.90 5.22 -9.03
C ILE A 153 6.27 4.27 -10.03
N ALA A 154 5.24 4.71 -10.74
CA ALA A 154 4.46 3.89 -11.65
C ALA A 154 5.24 3.56 -12.93
N ARG A 155 5.90 4.55 -13.53
CA ARG A 155 6.49 4.44 -14.87
C ARG A 155 7.92 3.98 -14.87
N GLU A 156 8.66 4.21 -13.77
CA GLU A 156 10.07 3.88 -13.69
C GLU A 156 10.39 2.84 -12.61
N LYS A 157 9.97 3.08 -11.36
CA LYS A 157 10.41 2.26 -10.23
C LYS A 157 9.75 0.88 -10.20
N ILE A 158 8.42 0.80 -10.31
CA ILE A 158 7.70 -0.48 -10.26
C ILE A 158 8.11 -1.39 -11.43
N PRO A 159 8.15 -0.95 -12.70
CA PRO A 159 8.67 -1.76 -13.79
C PRO A 159 10.09 -2.28 -13.57
N LYS A 160 10.98 -1.41 -13.07
CA LYS A 160 12.36 -1.78 -12.75
C LYS A 160 12.44 -2.85 -11.66
N TRP A 161 11.70 -2.69 -10.56
CA TRP A 161 11.67 -3.66 -9.46
C TRP A 161 11.08 -5.00 -9.90
N LEU A 162 9.98 -4.99 -10.65
CA LEU A 162 9.39 -6.21 -11.19
C LEU A 162 10.35 -6.94 -12.13
N LYS A 163 11.03 -6.22 -13.03
CA LYS A 163 12.05 -6.82 -13.91
C LYS A 163 13.21 -7.42 -13.11
N GLN A 164 13.69 -6.71 -12.08
CA GLN A 164 14.78 -7.21 -11.23
C GLN A 164 14.37 -8.45 -10.43
N TYR A 165 13.14 -8.46 -9.91
CA TYR A 165 12.62 -9.54 -9.09
C TYR A 165 12.29 -10.80 -9.91
N THR A 166 11.57 -10.64 -11.01
CA THR A 166 11.08 -11.76 -11.83
C THR A 166 12.10 -12.26 -12.86
N GLY A 167 13.04 -11.40 -13.27
CA GLY A 167 13.93 -11.67 -14.41
C GLY A 167 13.22 -11.69 -15.78
N LYS A 168 11.95 -11.25 -15.85
CA LYS A 168 11.09 -11.33 -17.04
C LYS A 168 11.01 -10.00 -17.79
N ASN A 169 10.76 -10.07 -19.08
CA ASN A 169 10.39 -8.92 -19.89
C ASN A 169 8.87 -8.81 -19.89
N LEU A 170 8.33 -7.81 -19.17
CA LEU A 170 6.92 -7.57 -18.99
C LEU A 170 6.49 -6.35 -19.80
N ASN A 171 5.24 -6.35 -20.28
CA ASN A 171 4.62 -5.23 -20.95
C ASN A 171 3.79 -4.42 -19.92
N PHE A 172 3.88 -3.09 -19.96
CA PHE A 172 3.18 -2.22 -19.01
C PHE A 172 2.25 -1.28 -19.76
N ASP A 173 0.97 -1.34 -19.40
CA ASP A 173 -0.03 -0.34 -19.78
C ASP A 173 -0.37 0.52 -18.55
N TYR A 174 -0.62 1.81 -18.79
CA TYR A 174 -0.92 2.78 -17.73
C TYR A 174 -2.31 3.36 -17.95
N HIS A 175 -3.14 3.28 -16.93
CA HIS A 175 -4.47 3.86 -16.94
C HIS A 175 -4.63 4.89 -15.83
N VAL A 176 -5.05 6.10 -16.21
CA VAL A 176 -5.28 7.22 -15.29
C VAL A 176 -6.71 7.69 -15.48
N ALA A 177 -7.64 7.17 -14.70
CA ALA A 177 -9.04 7.61 -14.75
C ALA A 177 -9.90 7.11 -13.58
N LYS A 178 -11.17 7.48 -13.57
CA LYS A 178 -12.22 6.84 -12.76
C LYS A 178 -12.79 5.65 -13.52
N GLY A 179 -12.86 4.49 -12.85
CA GLY A 179 -13.40 3.25 -13.42
C GLY A 179 -12.38 2.47 -14.27
N PHE A 180 -12.58 1.15 -14.39
CA PHE A 180 -11.76 0.32 -15.27
C PHE A 180 -12.10 0.53 -16.73
N GLU A 181 -11.09 0.31 -17.61
CA GLU A 181 -11.31 0.10 -19.03
C GLU A 181 -12.25 -1.09 -19.27
N ASP A 182 -12.98 -1.08 -20.39
CA ASP A 182 -13.94 -2.14 -20.71
C ASP A 182 -13.29 -3.50 -20.95
N ASN A 183 -12.00 -3.53 -21.32
CA ASN A 183 -11.27 -4.77 -21.60
C ASN A 183 -10.02 -4.93 -20.75
N ILE A 184 -10.21 -5.33 -19.49
CA ILE A 184 -9.08 -5.67 -18.59
C ILE A 184 -8.66 -7.14 -18.67
N SER A 185 -9.38 -7.99 -19.42
CA SER A 185 -9.11 -9.45 -19.49
C SER A 185 -7.77 -9.81 -20.13
N LYS A 186 -7.13 -8.87 -20.83
CA LYS A 186 -5.80 -9.06 -21.43
C LYS A 186 -4.65 -9.01 -20.43
N TYR A 187 -4.88 -8.57 -19.17
CA TYR A 187 -3.83 -8.39 -18.19
C TYR A 187 -3.64 -9.61 -17.29
N SER A 188 -2.38 -9.95 -17.05
CA SER A 188 -1.96 -11.01 -16.13
C SER A 188 -1.93 -10.53 -14.68
N LEU A 189 -1.81 -9.21 -14.46
CA LEU A 189 -1.83 -8.59 -13.14
C LEU A 189 -2.27 -7.12 -13.25
N ILE A 190 -3.07 -6.68 -12.28
CA ILE A 190 -3.42 -5.27 -12.09
C ILE A 190 -2.70 -4.76 -10.84
N ILE A 191 -1.99 -3.64 -10.97
CA ILE A 191 -1.30 -2.96 -9.87
C ILE A 191 -1.90 -1.58 -9.72
N GLN A 192 -2.72 -1.37 -8.68
CA GLN A 192 -3.29 -0.05 -8.42
C GLN A 192 -2.41 0.79 -7.50
N CYS A 193 -2.48 2.11 -7.64
CA CYS A 193 -1.82 3.03 -6.71
C CYS A 193 -2.41 2.93 -5.30
N GLY A 194 -1.79 3.60 -4.33
CA GLY A 194 -2.24 3.60 -2.93
C GLY A 194 -3.67 4.14 -2.71
N GLY A 195 -4.28 4.73 -3.72
CA GLY A 195 -5.68 5.18 -3.67
C GLY A 195 -5.93 6.27 -2.62
N CYS A 196 -4.94 7.14 -2.34
CA CYS A 196 -5.05 8.18 -1.31
C CYS A 196 -6.25 9.12 -1.55
N MET A 197 -6.52 9.45 -2.81
CA MET A 197 -7.64 10.32 -3.23
C MET A 197 -8.89 9.54 -3.67
N THR A 198 -8.89 8.21 -3.54
CA THR A 198 -10.00 7.35 -3.96
C THR A 198 -10.79 6.90 -2.75
N ASN A 199 -12.10 6.87 -2.85
CA ASN A 199 -12.95 6.34 -1.79
C ASN A 199 -12.92 4.79 -1.75
N LYS A 200 -13.37 4.24 -0.62
CA LYS A 200 -13.40 2.79 -0.40
C LYS A 200 -14.28 2.05 -1.41
N LYS A 201 -15.43 2.61 -1.75
CA LYS A 201 -16.39 2.05 -2.70
C LYS A 201 -15.76 1.81 -4.07
N GLU A 202 -15.03 2.78 -4.59
CA GLU A 202 -14.39 2.66 -5.90
C GLU A 202 -13.28 1.58 -5.90
N ILE A 203 -12.49 1.50 -4.82
CA ILE A 203 -11.46 0.45 -4.69
C ILE A 203 -12.10 -0.94 -4.61
N LEU A 204 -13.16 -1.11 -3.83
CA LEU A 204 -13.89 -2.38 -3.74
C LEU A 204 -14.56 -2.76 -5.05
N SER A 205 -15.09 -1.80 -5.81
CA SER A 205 -15.65 -2.04 -7.14
C SER A 205 -14.59 -2.57 -8.11
N ARG A 206 -13.38 -1.99 -8.10
CA ARG A 206 -12.25 -2.48 -8.90
C ARG A 206 -11.84 -3.91 -8.53
N ILE A 207 -11.73 -4.18 -7.24
CA ILE A 207 -11.43 -5.53 -6.73
C ILE A 207 -12.49 -6.52 -7.19
N SER A 208 -13.79 -6.18 -7.07
CA SER A 208 -14.89 -7.04 -7.50
C SER A 208 -14.81 -7.34 -9.01
N LYS A 209 -14.59 -6.33 -9.84
CA LYS A 209 -14.48 -6.51 -11.30
C LYS A 209 -13.26 -7.36 -11.69
N ALA A 210 -12.12 -7.15 -11.04
CA ALA A 210 -10.94 -7.99 -11.25
C ALA A 210 -11.19 -9.45 -10.87
N ASN A 211 -11.83 -9.68 -9.72
CA ASN A 211 -12.17 -11.02 -9.23
C ASN A 211 -13.20 -11.73 -10.14
N GLU A 212 -14.20 -11.02 -10.65
CA GLU A 212 -15.20 -11.55 -11.60
C GLU A 212 -14.54 -12.07 -12.88
N LEU A 213 -13.44 -11.46 -13.29
CA LEU A 213 -12.66 -11.86 -14.47
C LEU A 213 -11.45 -12.76 -14.13
N ASN A 214 -11.30 -13.14 -12.86
CA ASN A 214 -10.17 -13.93 -12.36
C ASN A 214 -8.80 -13.29 -12.65
N ILE A 215 -8.71 -11.95 -12.66
CA ILE A 215 -7.47 -11.21 -12.86
C ILE A 215 -6.90 -10.85 -11.49
N PRO A 216 -5.66 -11.26 -11.17
CA PRO A 216 -5.00 -10.86 -9.94
C PRO A 216 -4.89 -9.34 -9.84
N ILE A 217 -5.21 -8.79 -8.66
CA ILE A 217 -5.07 -7.36 -8.38
C ILE A 217 -4.29 -7.15 -7.09
N THR A 218 -3.40 -6.17 -7.10
CA THR A 218 -2.60 -5.77 -5.93
C THR A 218 -2.40 -4.26 -5.92
N ASN A 219 -1.62 -3.74 -4.94
CA ASN A 219 -1.29 -2.33 -4.88
C ASN A 219 0.22 -2.06 -4.86
N TYR A 220 0.63 -0.81 -5.04
CA TYR A 220 2.04 -0.39 -5.06
C TYR A 220 2.82 -0.86 -3.83
N GLY A 221 2.27 -0.67 -2.63
CA GLY A 221 2.96 -1.03 -1.39
C GLY A 221 3.29 -2.51 -1.29
N LEU A 222 2.34 -3.38 -1.65
CA LEU A 222 2.56 -4.83 -1.63
C LEU A 222 3.50 -5.29 -2.76
N VAL A 223 3.42 -4.69 -3.95
CA VAL A 223 4.39 -4.96 -5.03
C VAL A 223 5.81 -4.62 -4.61
N ILE A 224 6.00 -3.43 -4.04
CA ILE A 224 7.32 -2.98 -3.57
C ILE A 224 7.83 -3.91 -2.47
N ALA A 225 7.00 -4.23 -1.48
CA ALA A 225 7.37 -5.16 -0.41
C ALA A 225 7.72 -6.56 -0.95
N LYS A 226 6.98 -7.06 -1.97
CA LYS A 226 7.25 -8.33 -2.65
C LYS A 226 8.61 -8.31 -3.36
N CYS A 227 8.84 -7.29 -4.18
CA CYS A 227 10.09 -7.14 -4.94
C CYS A 227 11.33 -6.95 -4.03
N LEU A 228 11.13 -6.43 -2.81
CA LEU A 228 12.19 -6.30 -1.79
C LEU A 228 12.33 -7.52 -0.88
N ASN A 229 11.55 -8.59 -1.09
CA ASN A 229 11.51 -9.80 -0.26
C ASN A 229 11.14 -9.54 1.23
N ILE A 230 10.34 -8.52 1.50
CA ILE A 230 9.85 -8.19 2.85
C ILE A 230 8.32 -8.23 2.96
N LEU A 231 7.62 -8.79 1.96
CA LEU A 231 6.15 -8.80 1.94
C LEU A 231 5.57 -9.42 3.21
N ASN A 232 6.06 -10.59 3.63
CA ASN A 232 5.55 -11.28 4.82
C ASN A 232 5.75 -10.44 6.09
N ARG A 233 6.91 -9.78 6.25
CA ARG A 233 7.16 -8.86 7.36
C ARG A 233 6.24 -7.64 7.32
N ALA A 234 5.99 -7.10 6.12
CA ALA A 234 5.19 -5.89 5.96
C ALA A 234 3.68 -6.12 6.24
N ILE A 235 3.20 -7.37 6.13
CA ILE A 235 1.82 -7.76 6.45
C ILE A 235 1.69 -8.44 7.82
N GLU A 236 2.79 -8.78 8.49
CA GLU A 236 2.79 -9.46 9.79
C GLU A 236 1.85 -8.81 10.82
N PRO A 237 1.74 -7.46 10.93
CA PRO A 237 0.78 -6.83 11.84
C PRO A 237 -0.69 -7.16 11.54
N PHE A 238 -0.99 -7.74 10.37
CA PHE A 238 -2.33 -8.01 9.84
C PHE A 238 -2.49 -9.47 9.39
N VAL A 239 -1.67 -10.38 9.92
CA VAL A 239 -1.60 -11.77 9.46
C VAL A 239 -2.94 -12.50 9.58
N ASP A 240 -3.70 -12.22 10.64
CA ASP A 240 -5.01 -12.82 10.86
C ASP A 240 -6.03 -12.45 9.76
N GLU A 241 -5.89 -11.29 9.15
CA GLU A 241 -6.75 -10.84 8.05
C GLU A 241 -6.32 -11.42 6.69
N THR A 242 -5.08 -11.87 6.56
CA THR A 242 -4.52 -12.31 5.27
C THR A 242 -4.44 -13.83 5.12
N LEU A 243 -4.21 -14.55 6.20
CA LEU A 243 -3.93 -16.00 6.18
C LEU A 243 -5.05 -16.86 6.79
N ASN A 244 -5.81 -16.31 7.77
CA ASN A 244 -6.87 -17.06 8.45
C ASN A 244 -8.21 -16.81 7.75
N ASN A 245 -8.54 -17.63 6.74
CA ASN A 245 -9.91 -18.04 6.30
C ASN A 245 -9.83 -18.97 5.10
#